data_6000df39ed37749354d71a44b08976ab
#
_entry.id   6000df39ed37749354d71a44b08976ab
#
_cell.length_a   1.000
_cell.length_b   1.000
_cell.length_c   1.000
_cell.angle_alpha   90.00
_cell.angle_beta   90.00
_cell.angle_gamma   90.00
#
_symmetry.space_group_name_H-M   'P 1'
#
loop_
_entity.id
_entity.type
_entity.pdbx_description
1 polymer ?
#
loop_
_entity_poly.entity_id
_entity_poly.type
_entity_poly.pdbx_seq_one_letter_code
_entity_poly.pdbx_strand_id
1 'polypeptide(L)'
;MSRLPPVAARDPDRLRRGAEVLAPDARGERELDRGLEAAGIERADAYLTNVVKHFKFEERGRRRIHQTPKRFEVEACTPWLRAELEVVRPEALVLLGATAAKALLGSSFRVTQHRGEPLDSDLAPLVTATIHPSAILRAPDDRSRQEERQAFAEDLRIAARVLDPR
;
A
#
# COMPACT_ATOMS: atom_id res chain seq x y z
N MET A 1 20.36 12.87 -9.82
CA MET A 1 20.58 11.56 -9.17
C MET A 1 20.18 11.69 -7.71
N SER A 2 18.93 11.38 -7.41
CA SER A 2 18.40 11.44 -6.04
C SER A 2 18.85 10.18 -5.32
N ARG A 3 19.72 10.31 -4.33
CA ARG A 3 20.13 9.20 -3.47
C ARG A 3 18.90 8.77 -2.68
N LEU A 4 18.54 7.49 -2.77
CA LEU A 4 17.65 6.88 -1.79
C LEU A 4 18.22 7.16 -0.40
N PRO A 5 17.41 7.58 0.57
CA PRO A 5 17.88 7.68 1.94
C PRO A 5 18.41 6.30 2.36
N PRO A 6 19.52 6.25 3.12
CA PRO A 6 20.02 4.98 3.60
C PRO A 6 18.89 4.29 4.36
N VAL A 7 18.65 3.03 4.04
CA VAL A 7 17.85 2.15 4.88
C VAL A 7 18.59 2.10 6.21
N ALA A 8 18.25 3.04 7.10
CA ALA A 8 18.84 3.12 8.41
C ALA A 8 18.57 1.76 9.06
N ALA A 9 19.60 1.21 9.67
CA ALA A 9 19.66 -0.07 10.35
C ALA A 9 18.43 -0.31 11.25
N ARG A 10 17.32 -0.67 10.63
CA ARG A 10 16.15 -1.25 11.28
C ARG A 10 16.37 -2.75 11.28
N ASP A 11 16.06 -3.36 12.39
CA ASP A 11 16.12 -4.80 12.57
C ASP A 11 15.54 -5.50 11.31
N PRO A 12 16.36 -6.25 10.55
CA PRO A 12 15.90 -6.91 9.34
C PRO A 12 14.77 -7.90 9.59
N ASP A 13 14.64 -8.42 10.81
CA ASP A 13 13.55 -9.33 11.18
C ASP A 13 12.22 -8.58 11.39
N ARG A 14 12.25 -7.30 11.78
CA ARG A 14 11.06 -6.45 11.84
C ARG A 14 10.54 -6.06 10.44
N LEU A 15 11.44 -5.81 9.49
CA LEU A 15 11.06 -5.43 8.11
C LEU A 15 10.39 -6.59 7.34
N ARG A 16 10.55 -7.83 7.77
CA ARG A 16 9.97 -9.02 7.12
C ARG A 16 8.50 -9.23 7.42
N ARG A 17 7.92 -8.54 8.40
CA ARG A 17 6.57 -8.84 8.87
C ARG A 17 5.48 -8.30 7.96
N GLY A 18 5.67 -7.15 7.31
CA GLY A 18 4.69 -6.63 6.36
C GLY A 18 5.28 -5.64 5.36
N ALA A 19 4.80 -5.66 4.14
CA ALA A 19 5.09 -4.66 3.12
C ALA A 19 3.80 -4.10 2.54
N GLU A 20 3.73 -2.79 2.46
CA GLU A 20 2.61 -2.06 1.88
C GLU A 20 3.09 -1.22 0.70
N VAL A 21 2.27 -1.15 -0.33
CA VAL A 21 2.58 -0.40 -1.55
C VAL A 21 1.66 0.81 -1.65
N LEU A 22 2.19 1.99 -1.35
CA LEU A 22 1.44 3.23 -1.23
C LEU A 22 2.01 4.33 -2.14
N ALA A 23 1.15 5.25 -2.60
CA ALA A 23 1.57 6.51 -3.20
C ALA A 23 1.73 7.61 -2.12
N PRO A 24 2.73 8.50 -2.21
CA PRO A 24 2.97 9.51 -1.19
C PRO A 24 1.85 10.57 -1.16
N ASP A 25 1.09 10.56 -0.09
CA ASP A 25 0.11 11.57 0.27
C ASP A 25 0.03 11.63 1.80
N ALA A 26 0.54 12.71 2.39
CA ALA A 26 0.59 12.88 3.84
C ALA A 26 -0.77 12.74 4.55
N ARG A 27 -1.88 12.96 3.84
CA ARG A 27 -3.23 12.72 4.39
C ARG A 27 -3.60 11.26 4.33
N GLY A 28 -3.26 10.58 3.23
CA GLY A 28 -3.43 9.14 3.08
C GLY A 28 -2.59 8.35 4.08
N GLU A 29 -1.36 8.80 4.38
CA GLU A 29 -0.51 8.18 5.41
C GLU A 29 -1.17 8.20 6.79
N ARG A 30 -1.80 9.31 7.19
CA ARG A 30 -2.53 9.36 8.47
C ARG A 30 -3.74 8.43 8.52
N GLU A 31 -4.45 8.25 7.42
CA GLU A 31 -5.55 7.27 7.35
C GLU A 31 -5.00 5.83 7.37
N LEU A 32 -3.84 5.60 6.76
CA LEU A 32 -3.15 4.31 6.84
C LEU A 32 -2.72 4.00 8.28
N ASP A 33 -2.04 4.93 8.95
CA ASP A 33 -1.58 4.74 10.33
C ASP A 33 -2.75 4.41 11.27
N ARG A 34 -3.89 5.10 11.12
CA ARG A 34 -5.13 4.78 11.85
C ARG A 34 -5.67 3.38 11.54
N GLY A 35 -5.61 2.99 10.26
CA GLY A 35 -6.04 1.66 9.82
C GLY A 35 -5.17 0.56 10.41
N LEU A 36 -3.84 0.74 10.40
CA LEU A 36 -2.87 -0.18 11.00
C LEU A 36 -3.11 -0.33 12.51
N GLU A 37 -3.22 0.79 13.22
CA GLU A 37 -3.53 0.81 14.66
C GLU A 37 -4.83 0.07 14.97
N ALA A 38 -5.91 0.37 14.23
CA ALA A 38 -7.21 -0.29 14.38
C ALA A 38 -7.18 -1.78 14.01
N ALA A 39 -6.28 -2.21 13.13
CA ALA A 39 -6.06 -3.61 12.77
C ALA A 39 -5.12 -4.34 13.75
N GLY A 40 -4.48 -3.63 14.68
CA GLY A 40 -3.52 -4.21 15.62
C GLY A 40 -2.12 -4.43 15.01
N ILE A 41 -1.78 -3.70 13.94
CA ILE A 41 -0.46 -3.77 13.29
C ILE A 41 0.36 -2.55 13.74
N GLU A 42 1.51 -2.79 14.34
CA GLU A 42 2.42 -1.70 14.68
C GLU A 42 3.03 -1.07 13.42
N ARG A 43 3.06 0.26 13.36
CA ARG A 43 3.65 1.00 12.23
C ARG A 43 5.10 0.61 11.97
N ALA A 44 5.83 0.20 13.01
CA ALA A 44 7.23 -0.22 12.90
C ALA A 44 7.40 -1.58 12.21
N ASP A 45 6.36 -2.40 12.17
CA ASP A 45 6.35 -3.70 11.50
C ASP A 45 5.92 -3.61 10.03
N ALA A 46 5.50 -2.42 9.56
CA ALA A 46 5.08 -2.17 8.20
C ALA A 46 6.17 -1.44 7.38
N TYR A 47 6.56 -2.02 6.25
CA TYR A 47 7.42 -1.39 5.24
C TYR A 47 6.56 -0.76 4.15
N LEU A 48 6.65 0.56 3.98
CA LEU A 48 5.93 1.28 2.93
C LEU A 48 6.79 1.49 1.69
N THR A 49 6.23 1.18 0.54
CA THR A 49 6.83 1.48 -0.75
C THR A 49 5.78 1.87 -1.78
N ASN A 50 6.23 2.33 -2.94
CA ASN A 50 5.38 2.74 -4.06
C ASN A 50 5.64 1.88 -5.29
N VAL A 51 4.57 1.58 -6.04
CA VAL A 51 4.69 0.95 -7.37
C VAL A 51 5.50 1.81 -8.32
N VAL A 52 5.24 3.12 -8.31
CA VAL A 52 5.98 4.09 -9.11
C VAL A 52 6.90 4.88 -8.19
N LYS A 53 8.20 4.83 -8.46
CA LYS A 53 9.24 5.48 -7.64
C LYS A 53 9.34 6.99 -7.85
N HIS A 54 8.59 7.53 -8.81
CA HIS A 54 8.61 8.94 -9.19
C HIS A 54 7.22 9.54 -9.00
N PHE A 55 7.17 10.68 -8.33
CA PHE A 55 5.93 11.43 -8.15
C PHE A 55 5.56 12.13 -9.48
N LYS A 56 4.48 11.70 -10.08
CA LYS A 56 3.94 12.33 -11.29
C LYS A 56 2.93 13.40 -10.90
N PHE A 57 3.14 14.61 -11.33
CA PHE A 57 2.25 15.74 -11.07
C PHE A 57 2.15 16.69 -12.26
N GLU A 58 1.07 17.42 -12.31
CA GLU A 58 0.85 18.56 -13.19
C GLU A 58 0.84 19.83 -12.32
N GLU A 59 1.59 20.85 -12.73
CA GLU A 59 1.56 22.14 -12.06
C GLU A 59 0.36 22.97 -12.56
N ARG A 60 -0.53 23.35 -11.65
CA ARG A 60 -1.61 24.30 -11.89
C ARG A 60 -1.45 25.48 -10.94
N GLY A 61 -0.80 26.55 -11.42
CA GLY A 61 -0.41 27.68 -10.62
C GLY A 61 0.60 27.26 -9.52
N ARG A 62 0.25 27.51 -8.26
CA ARG A 62 1.09 27.11 -7.10
C ARG A 62 0.82 25.67 -6.58
N ARG A 63 -0.06 24.92 -7.22
CA ARG A 63 -0.45 23.59 -6.76
C ARG A 63 0.11 22.51 -7.68
N ARG A 64 0.64 21.45 -7.08
CA ARG A 64 1.01 20.21 -7.75
C ARG A 64 -0.15 19.24 -7.63
N ILE A 65 -0.78 18.89 -8.76
CA ILE A 65 -1.89 17.96 -8.81
C ILE A 65 -1.33 16.59 -9.20
N HIS A 66 -1.48 15.62 -8.31
CA HIS A 66 -1.06 14.25 -8.58
C HIS A 66 -1.76 13.70 -9.82
N GLN A 67 -0.98 13.10 -10.71
CA GLN A 67 -1.46 12.43 -11.92
C GLN A 67 -1.36 10.92 -11.76
N THR A 68 -2.38 10.20 -12.22
CA THR A 68 -2.32 8.74 -12.28
C THR A 68 -1.18 8.32 -13.20
N PRO A 69 -0.27 7.43 -12.76
CA PRO A 69 0.81 6.96 -13.59
C PRO A 69 0.28 6.20 -14.80
N LYS A 70 0.92 6.37 -15.94
CA LYS A 70 0.64 5.60 -17.16
C LYS A 70 1.21 4.21 -17.03
N ARG A 71 0.68 3.27 -17.80
CA ARG A 71 1.11 1.86 -17.79
C ARG A 71 2.62 1.70 -17.96
N PHE A 72 3.23 2.39 -18.93
CA PHE A 72 4.67 2.28 -19.16
C PHE A 72 5.52 2.81 -17.99
N GLU A 73 5.02 3.79 -17.22
CA GLU A 73 5.69 4.31 -16.02
C GLU A 73 5.67 3.28 -14.88
N VAL A 74 4.55 2.56 -14.76
CA VAL A 74 4.42 1.44 -13.82
C VAL A 74 5.36 0.30 -14.23
N GLU A 75 5.35 -0.09 -15.50
CA GLU A 75 6.19 -1.16 -16.02
C GLU A 75 7.69 -0.87 -15.85
N ALA A 76 8.10 0.39 -16.06
CA ALA A 76 9.49 0.81 -15.85
C ALA A 76 9.92 0.73 -14.37
N CYS A 77 9.01 0.91 -13.42
CA CYS A 77 9.29 0.84 -11.99
C CYS A 77 9.13 -0.57 -11.39
N THR A 78 8.44 -1.48 -12.07
CA THR A 78 8.16 -2.84 -11.57
C THR A 78 9.41 -3.63 -11.18
N PRO A 79 10.54 -3.61 -11.93
CA PRO A 79 11.76 -4.32 -11.53
C PRO A 79 12.31 -3.85 -10.17
N TRP A 80 12.22 -2.55 -9.88
CA TRP A 80 12.65 -1.98 -8.59
C TRP A 80 11.77 -2.45 -7.44
N LEU A 81 10.44 -2.47 -7.64
CA LEU A 81 9.52 -2.98 -6.66
C LEU A 81 9.75 -4.48 -6.37
N ARG A 82 9.98 -5.29 -7.41
CA ARG A 82 10.30 -6.71 -7.23
C ARG A 82 11.60 -6.91 -6.45
N ALA A 83 12.65 -6.16 -6.76
CA ALA A 83 13.89 -6.19 -6.01
C ALA A 83 13.71 -5.80 -4.53
N GLU A 84 12.86 -4.80 -4.23
CA GLU A 84 12.51 -4.47 -2.86
C GLU A 84 11.80 -5.64 -2.15
N LEU A 85 10.82 -6.28 -2.80
CA LEU A 85 10.11 -7.42 -2.22
C LEU A 85 11.05 -8.61 -1.98
N GLU A 86 12.01 -8.86 -2.88
CA GLU A 86 13.04 -9.90 -2.70
C GLU A 86 13.94 -9.64 -1.48
N VAL A 87 14.25 -8.37 -1.19
CA VAL A 87 15.06 -7.97 -0.03
C VAL A 87 14.23 -8.00 1.25
N VAL A 88 13.04 -7.41 1.23
CA VAL A 88 12.15 -7.30 2.41
C VAL A 88 11.58 -8.65 2.79
N ARG A 89 11.21 -9.49 1.81
CA ARG A 89 10.56 -10.79 1.99
C ARG A 89 9.40 -10.73 2.98
N PRO A 90 8.37 -9.93 2.68
CA PRO A 90 7.26 -9.72 3.61
C PRO A 90 6.47 -11.02 3.82
N GLU A 91 5.98 -11.25 5.02
CA GLU A 91 5.04 -12.33 5.34
C GLU A 91 3.64 -12.01 4.79
N ALA A 92 3.29 -10.71 4.77
CA ALA A 92 2.06 -10.22 4.18
C ALA A 92 2.33 -9.02 3.27
N LEU A 93 1.71 -9.00 2.10
CA LEU A 93 1.75 -7.91 1.13
C LEU A 93 0.35 -7.33 0.94
N VAL A 94 0.17 -6.09 1.32
CA VAL A 94 -1.10 -5.36 1.16
C VAL A 94 -1.00 -4.37 0.00
N LEU A 95 -1.82 -4.56 -1.04
CA LEU A 95 -1.86 -3.71 -2.22
C LEU A 95 -2.90 -2.60 -2.04
N LEU A 96 -2.43 -1.38 -1.82
CA LEU A 96 -3.27 -0.22 -1.53
C LEU A 96 -3.71 0.49 -2.81
N GLY A 97 -4.95 0.25 -3.20
CA GLY A 97 -5.60 0.88 -4.34
C GLY A 97 -5.39 0.18 -5.68
N ALA A 98 -6.14 0.62 -6.67
CA ALA A 98 -6.20 -0.03 -7.97
C ALA A 98 -4.87 0.02 -8.75
N THR A 99 -4.04 1.04 -8.56
CA THR A 99 -2.74 1.15 -9.24
C THR A 99 -1.79 0.07 -8.78
N ALA A 100 -1.67 -0.13 -7.47
CA ALA A 100 -0.83 -1.17 -6.89
C ALA A 100 -1.32 -2.57 -7.28
N ALA A 101 -2.62 -2.81 -7.12
CA ALA A 101 -3.22 -4.09 -7.43
C ALA A 101 -3.05 -4.47 -8.92
N LYS A 102 -3.35 -3.56 -9.84
CA LYS A 102 -3.19 -3.82 -11.29
C LYS A 102 -1.75 -4.02 -11.72
N ALA A 103 -0.81 -3.34 -11.08
CA ALA A 103 0.60 -3.48 -11.39
C ALA A 103 1.15 -4.87 -11.08
N LEU A 104 0.69 -5.49 -10.01
CA LEU A 104 1.20 -6.77 -9.51
C LEU A 104 0.30 -7.96 -9.83
N LEU A 105 -1.03 -7.76 -9.88
CA LEU A 105 -2.01 -8.81 -10.12
C LEU A 105 -2.62 -8.80 -11.53
N GLY A 106 -2.24 -7.83 -12.35
CA GLY A 106 -2.72 -7.71 -13.73
C GLY A 106 -3.81 -6.65 -13.94
N SER A 107 -3.92 -6.17 -15.17
CA SER A 107 -4.75 -5.01 -15.54
C SER A 107 -6.26 -5.24 -15.38
N SER A 108 -6.72 -6.48 -15.38
CA SER A 108 -8.12 -6.88 -15.19
C SER A 108 -8.56 -6.88 -13.73
N PHE A 109 -7.62 -6.86 -12.77
CA PHE A 109 -7.95 -6.93 -11.35
C PHE A 109 -8.80 -5.74 -10.89
N ARG A 110 -9.79 -6.01 -10.05
CA ARG A 110 -10.74 -5.04 -9.49
C ARG A 110 -10.74 -5.08 -7.97
N VAL A 111 -10.09 -4.11 -7.34
CA VAL A 111 -10.03 -4.02 -5.87
C VAL A 111 -11.40 -4.05 -5.22
N THR A 112 -12.39 -3.38 -5.80
CA THR A 112 -13.76 -3.33 -5.26
C THR A 112 -14.48 -4.67 -5.20
N GLN A 113 -14.00 -5.68 -5.95
CA GLN A 113 -14.58 -7.02 -5.97
C GLN A 113 -13.85 -8.00 -5.04
N HIS A 114 -12.59 -7.70 -4.67
CA HIS A 114 -11.70 -8.62 -3.95
C HIS A 114 -10.99 -7.95 -2.78
N ARG A 115 -11.56 -6.86 -2.24
CA ARG A 115 -10.92 -6.17 -1.12
C ARG A 115 -10.96 -7.03 0.14
N GLY A 116 -9.85 -7.07 0.87
CA GLY A 116 -9.75 -7.80 2.11
C GLY A 116 -9.80 -9.32 1.97
N GLU A 117 -9.64 -9.87 0.76
CA GLU A 117 -9.56 -11.30 0.51
C GLU A 117 -8.11 -11.75 0.35
N PRO A 118 -7.73 -12.97 0.81
CA PRO A 118 -6.46 -13.58 0.43
C PRO A 118 -6.44 -13.84 -1.08
N LEU A 119 -5.35 -13.45 -1.73
CA LEU A 119 -5.17 -13.58 -3.17
C LEU A 119 -4.05 -14.58 -3.47
N ASP A 120 -4.27 -15.43 -4.46
CA ASP A 120 -3.24 -16.35 -4.94
C ASP A 120 -2.15 -15.58 -5.70
N SER A 121 -0.92 -15.61 -5.16
CA SER A 121 0.23 -14.89 -5.71
C SER A 121 1.53 -15.40 -5.12
N ASP A 122 2.59 -15.39 -5.90
CA ASP A 122 3.96 -15.77 -5.52
C ASP A 122 4.77 -14.64 -4.86
N LEU A 123 4.15 -13.47 -4.69
CA LEU A 123 4.84 -12.27 -4.19
C LEU A 123 5.09 -12.30 -2.68
N ALA A 124 4.25 -12.98 -1.91
CA ALA A 124 4.37 -13.16 -0.47
C ALA A 124 3.49 -14.32 -0.01
N PRO A 125 3.72 -14.89 1.19
CA PRO A 125 2.86 -15.94 1.77
C PRO A 125 1.38 -15.53 1.88
N LEU A 126 1.11 -14.27 2.19
CA LEU A 126 -0.20 -13.66 2.09
C LEU A 126 -0.13 -12.43 1.18
N VAL A 127 -0.99 -12.38 0.18
CA VAL A 127 -1.25 -11.17 -0.62
C VAL A 127 -2.71 -10.80 -0.49
N THR A 128 -3.00 -9.52 -0.26
CA THR A 128 -4.36 -8.98 -0.25
C THR A 128 -4.39 -7.59 -0.89
N ALA A 129 -5.56 -7.11 -1.25
CA ALA A 129 -5.75 -5.78 -1.79
C ALA A 129 -6.90 -5.06 -1.08
N THR A 130 -6.76 -3.76 -0.92
CA THR A 130 -7.81 -2.90 -0.39
C THR A 130 -7.81 -1.53 -1.07
N ILE A 131 -8.71 -0.65 -0.69
CA ILE A 131 -8.76 0.71 -1.22
C ILE A 131 -7.48 1.49 -0.85
N HIS A 132 -7.15 2.50 -1.64
CA HIS A 132 -6.10 3.43 -1.24
C HIS A 132 -6.60 4.29 -0.08
N PRO A 133 -5.82 4.54 0.98
CA PRO A 133 -6.26 5.32 2.16
C PRO A 133 -6.82 6.70 1.81
N SER A 134 -6.31 7.36 0.76
CA SER A 134 -6.88 8.64 0.30
C SER A 134 -8.30 8.54 -0.24
N ALA A 135 -8.80 7.34 -0.54
CA ALA A 135 -10.19 7.15 -0.95
C ALA A 135 -11.16 7.44 0.21
N ILE A 136 -10.76 7.11 1.44
CA ILE A 136 -11.51 7.43 2.67
C ILE A 136 -11.78 8.93 2.78
N LEU A 137 -10.78 9.76 2.41
CA LEU A 137 -10.89 11.22 2.46
C LEU A 137 -11.86 11.80 1.43
N ARG A 138 -12.22 11.02 0.41
CA ARG A 138 -13.19 11.42 -0.64
C ARG A 138 -14.63 11.00 -0.34
N ALA A 139 -14.86 10.33 0.80
CA ALA A 139 -16.21 9.98 1.22
C ALA A 139 -17.09 11.24 1.36
N PRO A 140 -18.37 11.18 0.93
CA PRO A 140 -19.22 12.37 0.80
C PRO A 140 -19.56 13.02 2.14
N ASP A 141 -19.61 12.25 3.20
CA ASP A 141 -19.96 12.69 4.55
C ASP A 141 -19.15 11.95 5.62
N ASP A 142 -19.30 12.39 6.87
CA ASP A 142 -18.55 11.84 7.99
C ASP A 142 -18.94 10.40 8.34
N ARG A 143 -20.22 10.05 8.15
CA ARG A 143 -20.70 8.69 8.38
C ARG A 143 -20.08 7.72 7.38
N SER A 144 -20.17 8.02 6.09
CA SER A 144 -19.55 7.21 5.02
C SER A 144 -18.04 7.10 5.22
N ARG A 145 -17.40 8.18 5.69
CA ARG A 145 -15.97 8.17 6.00
C ARG A 145 -15.63 7.23 7.15
N GLN A 146 -16.46 7.21 8.18
CA GLN A 146 -16.26 6.29 9.30
C GLN A 146 -16.50 4.84 8.90
N GLU A 147 -17.51 4.56 8.09
CA GLU A 147 -17.79 3.23 7.54
C GLU A 147 -16.61 2.73 6.70
N GLU A 148 -16.03 3.58 5.84
CA GLU A 148 -14.85 3.23 5.04
C GLU A 148 -13.60 2.99 5.90
N ARG A 149 -13.40 3.74 6.99
CA ARG A 149 -12.31 3.47 7.94
C ARG A 149 -12.45 2.11 8.61
N GLN A 150 -13.66 1.76 9.03
CA GLN A 150 -13.92 0.45 9.64
C GLN A 150 -13.66 -0.68 8.63
N ALA A 151 -14.20 -0.56 7.42
CA ALA A 151 -13.97 -1.54 6.36
C ALA A 151 -12.48 -1.66 5.99
N PHE A 152 -11.75 -0.54 5.93
CA PHE A 152 -10.32 -0.54 5.67
C PHE A 152 -9.52 -1.25 6.77
N ALA A 153 -9.86 -1.01 8.05
CA ALA A 153 -9.23 -1.71 9.17
C ALA A 153 -9.54 -3.23 9.15
N GLU A 154 -10.77 -3.62 8.78
CA GLU A 154 -11.12 -5.05 8.61
C GLU A 154 -10.29 -5.70 7.51
N ASP A 155 -10.10 -5.04 6.37
CA ASP A 155 -9.26 -5.54 5.29
C ASP A 155 -7.81 -5.76 5.75
N LEU A 156 -7.27 -4.85 6.56
CA LEU A 156 -5.91 -4.95 7.12
C LEU A 156 -5.77 -6.06 8.16
N ARG A 157 -6.84 -6.44 8.89
CA ARG A 157 -6.80 -7.52 9.88
C ARG A 157 -6.45 -8.87 9.29
N ILE A 158 -6.65 -9.08 8.00
CA ILE A 158 -6.18 -10.29 7.32
C ILE A 158 -4.65 -10.39 7.40
N ALA A 159 -3.94 -9.29 7.17
CA ALA A 159 -2.49 -9.25 7.32
C ALA A 159 -2.08 -9.42 8.79
N ALA A 160 -2.79 -8.78 9.73
CA ALA A 160 -2.51 -8.91 11.17
C ALA A 160 -2.55 -10.36 11.66
N ARG A 161 -3.48 -11.18 11.15
CA ARG A 161 -3.61 -12.61 11.53
C ARG A 161 -2.40 -13.46 11.14
N VAL A 162 -1.67 -13.06 10.10
CA VAL A 162 -0.45 -13.76 9.68
C VAL A 162 0.73 -13.31 10.51
N LEU A 163 0.75 -12.03 10.90
CA LEU A 163 1.82 -11.43 11.69
C LEU A 163 1.78 -11.85 13.17
N ASP A 164 0.62 -12.19 13.71
CA ASP A 164 0.41 -12.66 15.08
C ASP A 164 -0.56 -13.88 15.10
N PRO A 165 -0.07 -15.07 14.77
CA PRO A 165 -0.89 -16.28 14.67
C PRO A 165 -1.26 -16.87 16.04
N ARG A 166 -1.74 -16.05 17.00
CA ARG A 166 -2.27 -16.51 18.29
C ARG A 166 -3.61 -17.19 18.17
#